data_c8ea958077f8639b8877d5e6ef3e3905
#
_entry.id   c8ea958077f8639b8877d5e6ef3e3905
#
_cell.length_a   1.000
_cell.length_b   1.000
_cell.length_c   1.000
_cell.angle_alpha   90.00
_cell.angle_beta   90.00
_cell.angle_gamma   90.00
#
_symmetry.space_group_name_H-M   'P 1'
#
loop_
_entity.id
_entity.type
_entity.pdbx_description
1 polymer ?
#
loop_
_entity_poly.entity_id
_entity_poly.type
_entity_poly.pdbx_seq_one_letter_code
_entity_poly.pdbx_strand_id
1 'polypeptide(L)'
;MKELLFILSEYGYWGEELIGPLETVEKAGYNVTFATSYGRRPHALPPSMDDTFIDPPLGRPVVSKEMAQKVKELEASNKLDNPINLSDLLPERPYMSSSTYLRDFEAYNEGVERVEEELKEYDAILLVGGSGPIVDMVNNQRVHDLILAFYRLGKPIAAECYGVACLAFAREYWTRKSILWGKRVTGHPLEYDYKDGTGFLGVDFNMGPPPYPLEFILRDAVGPEGQFIGNVGRTISAIVDYPFITGRSTADSYKTGELLVQVLENGLKRYGW
;
A
#
# COMPACT_ATOMS: atom_id res chain seq x y z
N MET A 1 -8.40 0.77 22.83
CA MET A 1 -8.86 0.44 21.47
C MET A 1 -7.73 0.86 20.56
N LYS A 2 -7.38 0.06 19.55
CA LYS A 2 -6.29 0.43 18.62
C LYS A 2 -6.81 1.31 17.51
N GLU A 3 -5.98 2.26 17.09
CA GLU A 3 -6.27 3.22 16.03
C GLU A 3 -5.41 2.92 14.81
N LEU A 4 -6.00 2.73 13.65
CA LEU A 4 -5.30 2.41 12.41
C LEU A 4 -5.54 3.49 11.36
N LEU A 5 -4.50 3.78 10.58
CA LEU A 5 -4.57 4.72 9.47
C LEU A 5 -4.51 3.96 8.13
N PHE A 6 -5.57 4.02 7.34
CA PHE A 6 -5.64 3.40 6.02
C PHE A 6 -5.48 4.48 4.94
N ILE A 7 -4.52 4.29 4.05
CA ILE A 7 -4.24 5.20 2.95
C ILE A 7 -4.79 4.61 1.65
N LEU A 8 -5.60 5.38 0.96
CA LEU A 8 -6.23 4.99 -0.29
C LEU A 8 -5.88 5.97 -1.42
N SER A 9 -5.80 5.44 -2.63
CA SER A 9 -5.69 6.25 -3.83
C SER A 9 -7.01 6.94 -4.17
N GLU A 10 -6.94 8.18 -4.61
CA GLU A 10 -8.08 8.91 -5.18
C GLU A 10 -8.39 8.50 -6.63
N TYR A 11 -7.48 7.75 -7.26
CA TYR A 11 -7.61 7.23 -8.63
C TYR A 11 -8.14 5.80 -8.70
N GLY A 12 -8.49 5.25 -7.55
CA GLY A 12 -9.18 3.98 -7.42
C GLY A 12 -8.41 2.95 -6.60
N TYR A 13 -9.14 2.28 -5.73
CA TYR A 13 -8.65 1.14 -4.96
C TYR A 13 -9.34 -0.15 -5.42
N TRP A 14 -8.71 -1.29 -5.20
CA TRP A 14 -9.37 -2.57 -5.43
C TRP A 14 -10.25 -2.93 -4.23
N GLY A 15 -11.54 -3.16 -4.46
CA GLY A 15 -12.53 -3.28 -3.39
C GLY A 15 -12.19 -4.30 -2.31
N GLU A 16 -11.82 -5.53 -2.70
CA GLU A 16 -11.49 -6.59 -1.73
C GLU A 16 -10.22 -6.27 -0.94
N GLU A 17 -9.26 -5.54 -1.53
CA GLU A 17 -8.02 -5.14 -0.86
C GLU A 17 -8.24 -4.06 0.22
N LEU A 18 -9.40 -3.43 0.24
CA LEU A 18 -9.88 -2.64 1.36
C LEU A 18 -10.78 -3.48 2.29
N ILE A 19 -11.78 -4.18 1.75
CA ILE A 19 -12.78 -4.92 2.55
C ILE A 19 -12.12 -5.97 3.45
N GLY A 20 -11.19 -6.76 2.92
CA GLY A 20 -10.57 -7.85 3.67
C GLY A 20 -9.86 -7.38 4.94
N PRO A 21 -8.89 -6.45 4.86
CA PRO A 21 -8.24 -5.89 6.03
C PRO A 21 -9.21 -5.12 6.94
N LEU A 22 -10.12 -4.33 6.37
CA LEU A 22 -11.07 -3.50 7.12
C LEU A 22 -11.99 -4.35 8.00
N GLU A 23 -12.70 -5.34 7.43
CA GLU A 23 -13.55 -6.25 8.18
C GLU A 23 -12.78 -7.00 9.28
N THR A 24 -11.53 -7.37 8.99
CA THR A 24 -10.69 -8.13 9.92
C THR A 24 -10.30 -7.30 11.14
N VAL A 25 -9.86 -6.05 10.92
CA VAL A 25 -9.44 -5.18 12.03
C VAL A 25 -10.64 -4.64 12.82
N GLU A 26 -11.78 -4.35 12.16
CA GLU A 26 -13.00 -3.96 12.83
C GLU A 26 -13.58 -5.09 13.70
N LYS A 27 -13.50 -6.33 13.22
CA LYS A 27 -13.87 -7.51 14.01
C LYS A 27 -12.98 -7.68 15.25
N ALA A 28 -11.72 -7.24 15.18
CA ALA A 28 -10.83 -7.19 16.34
C ALA A 28 -11.11 -6.00 17.29
N GLY A 29 -12.07 -5.13 16.94
CA GLY A 29 -12.46 -3.98 17.75
C GLY A 29 -11.56 -2.76 17.56
N TYR A 30 -10.89 -2.62 16.42
CA TYR A 30 -10.04 -1.49 16.11
C TYR A 30 -10.81 -0.41 15.34
N ASN A 31 -10.42 0.83 15.53
CA ASN A 31 -10.91 1.95 14.73
C ASN A 31 -10.02 2.17 13.51
N VAL A 32 -10.63 2.59 12.42
CA VAL A 32 -9.92 2.92 11.18
C VAL A 32 -10.25 4.34 10.76
N THR A 33 -9.21 5.12 10.55
CA THR A 33 -9.26 6.44 9.91
C THR A 33 -8.71 6.33 8.50
N PHE A 34 -9.37 6.98 7.54
CA PHE A 34 -8.95 6.97 6.14
C PHE A 34 -8.22 8.26 5.79
N ALA A 35 -7.22 8.16 4.92
CA ALA A 35 -6.54 9.31 4.35
C ALA A 35 -6.32 9.12 2.84
N THR A 36 -6.27 10.22 2.12
CA THR A 36 -5.96 10.28 0.69
C THR A 36 -5.01 11.45 0.41
N SER A 37 -4.42 11.46 -0.77
CA SER A 37 -3.41 12.46 -1.13
C SER A 37 -3.89 13.90 -0.99
N TYR A 38 -5.17 14.17 -1.33
CA TYR A 38 -5.75 15.52 -1.35
C TYR A 38 -7.11 15.61 -0.64
N GLY A 39 -7.47 14.64 0.19
CA GLY A 39 -8.71 14.64 0.97
C GLY A 39 -9.97 14.35 0.16
N ARG A 40 -9.85 13.89 -1.07
CA ARG A 40 -11.00 13.50 -1.88
C ARG A 40 -11.46 12.10 -1.50
N ARG A 41 -12.76 11.88 -1.56
CA ARG A 41 -13.32 10.55 -1.38
C ARG A 41 -12.71 9.57 -2.39
N PRO A 42 -12.11 8.45 -1.93
CA PRO A 42 -11.65 7.40 -2.82
C PRO A 42 -12.84 6.57 -3.33
N HIS A 43 -12.69 5.98 -4.52
CA HIS A 43 -13.68 5.12 -5.14
C HIS A 43 -13.08 3.78 -5.53
N ALA A 44 -13.88 2.72 -5.40
CA ALA A 44 -13.47 1.40 -5.84
C ALA A 44 -13.35 1.35 -7.38
N LEU A 45 -12.34 0.64 -7.87
CA LEU A 45 -12.19 0.36 -9.29
C LEU A 45 -13.41 -0.44 -9.79
N PRO A 46 -14.05 -0.03 -10.89
CA PRO A 46 -15.25 -0.72 -11.40
C PRO A 46 -15.12 -2.24 -11.54
N PRO A 47 -14.00 -2.80 -12.03
CA PRO A 47 -13.83 -4.25 -12.12
C PRO A 47 -13.91 -4.97 -10.77
N SER A 48 -13.57 -4.30 -9.66
CA SER A 48 -13.66 -4.89 -8.31
C SER A 48 -15.10 -4.97 -7.77
N MET A 49 -16.05 -4.40 -8.49
CA MET A 49 -17.50 -4.45 -8.19
C MET A 49 -18.28 -5.31 -9.19
N ASP A 50 -17.59 -6.01 -10.09
CA ASP A 50 -18.20 -6.80 -11.17
C ASP A 50 -17.74 -8.24 -11.12
N ASP A 51 -18.61 -9.13 -10.64
CA ASP A 51 -18.36 -10.57 -10.56
C ASP A 51 -18.34 -11.29 -11.92
N THR A 52 -18.69 -10.56 -12.99
CA THR A 52 -18.60 -11.05 -14.37
C THR A 52 -17.33 -10.62 -15.09
N PHE A 53 -16.57 -9.70 -14.52
CA PHE A 53 -15.31 -9.23 -15.09
C PHE A 53 -14.30 -10.38 -15.17
N ILE A 54 -13.82 -10.64 -16.38
CA ILE A 54 -12.74 -11.59 -16.65
C ILE A 54 -11.41 -10.85 -16.60
N ASP A 55 -10.58 -11.17 -15.62
CA ASP A 55 -9.23 -10.61 -15.54
C ASP A 55 -8.41 -11.12 -16.73
N PRO A 56 -7.89 -10.22 -17.59
CA PRO A 56 -7.22 -10.64 -18.80
C PRO A 56 -5.96 -11.49 -18.58
N PRO A 57 -5.06 -11.15 -17.62
CA PRO A 57 -3.91 -12.01 -17.34
C PRO A 57 -4.29 -13.41 -16.84
N LEU A 58 -5.32 -13.50 -16.01
CA LEU A 58 -5.72 -14.75 -15.38
C LEU A 58 -6.77 -15.53 -16.16
N GLY A 59 -7.48 -14.90 -17.12
CA GLY A 59 -8.50 -15.52 -17.95
C GLY A 59 -9.73 -16.04 -17.20
N ARG A 60 -10.01 -15.48 -16.00
CA ARG A 60 -11.12 -15.90 -15.13
C ARG A 60 -11.62 -14.75 -14.28
N PRO A 61 -12.83 -14.84 -13.72
CA PRO A 61 -13.29 -13.90 -12.71
C PRO A 61 -12.38 -13.93 -11.47
N VAL A 62 -12.13 -12.75 -10.91
CA VAL A 62 -11.31 -12.57 -9.70
C VAL A 62 -12.09 -12.00 -8.52
N VAL A 63 -13.33 -11.60 -8.74
CA VAL A 63 -14.24 -11.07 -7.73
C VAL A 63 -15.43 -12.01 -7.58
N SER A 64 -15.77 -12.41 -6.37
CA SER A 64 -16.99 -13.15 -6.10
C SER A 64 -18.21 -12.22 -6.09
N LYS A 65 -19.41 -12.79 -6.35
CA LYS A 65 -20.66 -12.03 -6.26
C LYS A 65 -20.88 -11.42 -4.89
N GLU A 66 -20.53 -12.15 -3.83
CA GLU A 66 -20.63 -11.66 -2.45
C GLU A 66 -19.69 -10.47 -2.23
N MET A 67 -18.44 -10.57 -2.67
CA MET A 67 -17.45 -9.49 -2.54
C MET A 67 -17.86 -8.26 -3.36
N ALA A 68 -18.29 -8.45 -4.60
CA ALA A 68 -18.79 -7.36 -5.43
C ALA A 68 -19.93 -6.60 -4.77
N GLN A 69 -20.84 -7.32 -4.08
CA GLN A 69 -21.93 -6.72 -3.34
C GLN A 69 -21.43 -5.93 -2.12
N LYS A 70 -20.53 -6.47 -1.32
CA LYS A 70 -19.91 -5.76 -0.19
C LYS A 70 -19.23 -4.46 -0.61
N VAL A 71 -18.51 -4.48 -1.73
CA VAL A 71 -17.83 -3.28 -2.25
C VAL A 71 -18.86 -2.23 -2.68
N LYS A 72 -19.95 -2.63 -3.36
CA LYS A 72 -21.06 -1.71 -3.71
C LYS A 72 -21.72 -1.10 -2.49
N GLU A 73 -21.91 -1.87 -1.42
CA GLU A 73 -22.48 -1.38 -0.16
C GLU A 73 -21.54 -0.38 0.52
N LEU A 74 -20.23 -0.64 0.52
CA LEU A 74 -19.23 0.30 1.03
C LEU A 74 -19.23 1.61 0.21
N GLU A 75 -19.24 1.51 -1.13
CA GLU A 75 -19.32 2.68 -2.02
C GLU A 75 -20.60 3.51 -1.82
N ALA A 76 -21.73 2.86 -1.53
CA ALA A 76 -23.00 3.53 -1.25
C ALA A 76 -23.06 4.13 0.17
N SER A 77 -22.15 3.77 1.05
CA SER A 77 -22.09 4.26 2.43
C SER A 77 -21.35 5.61 2.51
N ASN A 78 -21.42 6.24 3.68
CA ASN A 78 -20.62 7.43 4.01
C ASN A 78 -19.28 7.11 4.69
N LYS A 79 -18.92 5.84 4.78
CA LYS A 79 -17.74 5.38 5.54
C LYS A 79 -16.42 5.97 5.03
N LEU A 80 -16.31 6.20 3.74
CA LEU A 80 -15.13 6.77 3.08
C LEU A 80 -15.23 8.29 2.86
N ASP A 81 -16.26 8.93 3.39
CA ASP A 81 -16.43 10.38 3.27
C ASP A 81 -15.41 11.12 4.16
N ASN A 82 -14.95 12.27 3.69
CA ASN A 82 -14.06 13.17 4.41
C ASN A 82 -12.77 12.49 4.93
N PRO A 83 -12.00 11.80 4.09
CA PRO A 83 -10.71 11.27 4.50
C PRO A 83 -9.75 12.40 4.88
N ILE A 84 -8.77 12.09 5.72
CA ILE A 84 -7.69 13.04 6.03
C ILE A 84 -6.99 13.42 4.73
N ASN A 85 -6.77 14.72 4.55
CA ASN A 85 -6.00 15.27 3.45
C ASN A 85 -4.51 15.28 3.81
N LEU A 86 -3.71 14.43 3.17
CA LEU A 86 -2.27 14.40 3.43
C LEU A 86 -1.56 15.71 3.07
N SER A 87 -2.12 16.53 2.17
CA SER A 87 -1.52 17.82 1.85
C SER A 87 -1.72 18.89 2.93
N ASP A 88 -2.72 18.70 3.81
CA ASP A 88 -2.91 19.57 4.97
C ASP A 88 -2.12 19.05 6.18
N LEU A 89 -1.91 17.75 6.26
CA LEU A 89 -1.18 17.10 7.36
C LEU A 89 0.34 17.28 7.21
N LEU A 90 0.88 17.04 6.04
CA LEU A 90 2.32 16.98 5.79
C LEU A 90 2.79 18.16 4.90
N PRO A 91 3.90 18.82 5.26
CA PRO A 91 4.44 19.90 4.45
C PRO A 91 4.95 19.41 3.10
N GLU A 92 5.01 20.29 2.13
CA GLU A 92 5.67 20.04 0.86
C GLU A 92 7.19 20.18 1.00
N ARG A 93 7.94 19.25 0.44
CA ARG A 93 9.40 19.31 0.45
C ARG A 93 9.89 20.46 -0.45
N PRO A 94 10.75 21.36 0.05
CA PRO A 94 11.19 22.51 -0.73
C PRO A 94 12.13 22.12 -1.88
N TYR A 95 12.11 22.91 -2.93
CA TYR A 95 13.02 22.77 -4.07
C TYR A 95 14.35 23.43 -3.83
N MET A 96 15.44 22.75 -4.16
CA MET A 96 16.81 23.19 -3.95
C MET A 96 17.19 24.47 -4.72
N SER A 97 16.44 24.83 -5.75
CA SER A 97 16.62 26.06 -6.54
C SER A 97 15.99 27.31 -5.90
N SER A 98 15.25 27.18 -4.82
CA SER A 98 14.72 28.33 -4.08
C SER A 98 15.84 29.11 -3.40
N SER A 99 15.78 30.44 -3.44
CA SER A 99 16.73 31.32 -2.70
C SER A 99 16.56 31.18 -1.17
N THR A 100 15.44 30.63 -0.74
CA THR A 100 15.10 30.43 0.69
C THR A 100 15.23 28.97 1.12
N TYR A 101 15.80 28.12 0.26
CA TYR A 101 15.81 26.65 0.39
C TYR A 101 16.20 26.17 1.79
N LEU A 102 17.29 26.68 2.37
CA LEU A 102 17.76 26.21 3.68
C LEU A 102 16.75 26.48 4.80
N ARG A 103 16.14 27.66 4.81
CA ARG A 103 15.09 28.01 5.77
C ARG A 103 13.82 27.18 5.54
N ASP A 104 13.44 27.02 4.28
CA ASP A 104 12.23 26.26 3.92
C ASP A 104 12.43 24.77 4.22
N PHE A 105 13.67 24.27 4.10
CA PHE A 105 14.02 22.90 4.45
C PHE A 105 14.03 22.66 5.97
N GLU A 106 14.49 23.65 6.74
CA GLU A 106 14.40 23.61 8.21
C GLU A 106 12.94 23.58 8.67
N ALA A 107 12.10 24.47 8.15
CA ALA A 107 10.66 24.49 8.44
C ALA A 107 9.94 23.18 8.00
N TYR A 108 10.36 22.59 6.88
CA TYR A 108 9.88 21.29 6.44
C TYR A 108 10.22 20.19 7.46
N ASN A 109 11.47 20.11 7.94
CA ASN A 109 11.87 19.11 8.91
C ASN A 109 11.11 19.26 10.23
N GLU A 110 10.96 20.49 10.74
CA GLU A 110 10.15 20.77 11.93
C GLU A 110 8.67 20.36 11.72
N GLY A 111 8.13 20.57 10.52
CA GLY A 111 6.79 20.13 10.16
C GLY A 111 6.65 18.61 10.19
N VAL A 112 7.61 17.89 9.63
CA VAL A 112 7.62 16.41 9.64
C VAL A 112 7.73 15.87 11.06
N GLU A 113 8.61 16.43 11.89
CA GLU A 113 8.76 16.03 13.30
C GLU A 113 7.47 16.23 14.10
N ARG A 114 6.77 17.35 13.88
CA ARG A 114 5.46 17.60 14.51
C ARG A 114 4.43 16.54 14.11
N VAL A 115 4.37 16.20 12.83
CA VAL A 115 3.45 15.15 12.35
C VAL A 115 3.80 13.79 12.94
N GLU A 116 5.09 13.46 13.11
CA GLU A 116 5.48 12.22 13.78
C GLU A 116 4.94 12.13 15.22
N GLU A 117 4.87 13.24 15.95
CA GLU A 117 4.23 13.27 17.28
C GLU A 117 2.73 12.96 17.20
N GLU A 118 2.02 13.54 16.22
CA GLU A 118 0.58 13.29 16.01
C GLU A 118 0.33 11.82 15.60
N LEU A 119 1.21 11.23 14.77
CA LEU A 119 1.10 9.85 14.33
C LEU A 119 1.32 8.82 15.44
N LYS A 120 1.79 9.23 16.62
CA LYS A 120 1.88 8.34 17.79
C LYS A 120 0.52 7.82 18.25
N GLU A 121 -0.56 8.52 17.93
CA GLU A 121 -1.92 8.08 18.24
C GLU A 121 -2.35 6.85 17.44
N TYR A 122 -1.77 6.63 16.26
CA TYR A 122 -2.06 5.44 15.45
C TYR A 122 -1.14 4.27 15.82
N ASP A 123 -1.71 3.06 15.89
CA ASP A 123 -0.97 1.83 16.17
C ASP A 123 -0.31 1.22 14.92
N ALA A 124 -0.87 1.44 13.75
CA ALA A 124 -0.33 0.97 12.46
C ALA A 124 -0.88 1.77 11.28
N ILE A 125 -0.21 1.63 10.12
CA ILE A 125 -0.67 2.12 8.83
C ILE A 125 -0.90 0.97 7.87
N LEU A 126 -1.91 1.09 6.98
CA LEU A 126 -2.13 0.18 5.86
C LEU A 126 -2.31 0.96 4.56
N LEU A 127 -1.55 0.58 3.53
CA LEU A 127 -1.67 1.12 2.18
C LEU A 127 -2.49 0.15 1.33
N VAL A 128 -3.67 0.58 0.93
CA VAL A 128 -4.60 -0.22 0.13
C VAL A 128 -4.12 -0.28 -1.31
N GLY A 129 -4.29 -1.43 -1.95
CA GLY A 129 -3.86 -1.64 -3.32
C GLY A 129 -4.92 -1.29 -4.37
N GLY A 130 -4.85 -1.94 -5.50
CA GLY A 130 -5.47 -1.55 -6.76
C GLY A 130 -4.49 -0.79 -7.64
N SER A 131 -4.89 -0.37 -8.83
CA SER A 131 -4.00 0.34 -9.76
C SER A 131 -3.83 1.83 -9.46
N GLY A 132 -4.74 2.42 -8.70
CA GLY A 132 -4.69 3.85 -8.35
C GLY A 132 -3.42 4.30 -7.64
N PRO A 133 -2.86 3.55 -6.67
CA PRO A 133 -1.62 3.90 -5.98
C PRO A 133 -0.47 4.28 -6.91
N ILE A 134 -0.39 3.69 -8.10
CA ILE A 134 0.64 4.02 -9.10
C ILE A 134 0.51 5.45 -9.61
N VAL A 135 -0.69 6.02 -9.57
CA VAL A 135 -0.97 7.36 -10.09
C VAL A 135 -0.65 8.44 -9.06
N ASP A 136 -1.12 8.29 -7.82
CA ASP A 136 -1.10 9.37 -6.83
C ASP A 136 -0.37 9.07 -5.52
N MET A 137 0.07 7.83 -5.29
CA MET A 137 0.72 7.45 -4.03
C MET A 137 2.21 7.12 -4.19
N VAL A 138 2.58 6.36 -5.22
CA VAL A 138 3.96 5.84 -5.40
C VAL A 138 5.01 6.95 -5.54
N ASN A 139 4.67 8.04 -6.23
CA ASN A 139 5.56 9.19 -6.40
C ASN A 139 5.21 10.36 -5.48
N ASN A 140 4.34 10.15 -4.49
CA ASN A 140 3.91 11.19 -3.58
C ASN A 140 4.86 11.29 -2.38
N GLN A 141 5.57 12.40 -2.30
CA GLN A 141 6.52 12.66 -1.22
C GLN A 141 5.86 12.60 0.17
N ARG A 142 4.61 13.07 0.30
CA ARG A 142 3.89 13.04 1.59
C ARG A 142 3.54 11.62 2.02
N VAL A 143 3.20 10.75 1.07
CA VAL A 143 3.01 9.31 1.35
C VAL A 143 4.32 8.69 1.82
N HIS A 144 5.45 9.04 1.21
CA HIS A 144 6.76 8.54 1.65
C HIS A 144 7.13 9.07 3.04
N ASP A 145 6.91 10.36 3.33
CA ASP A 145 7.21 10.94 4.64
C ASP A 145 6.35 10.30 5.73
N LEU A 146 5.06 10.02 5.44
CA LEU A 146 4.17 9.30 6.33
C LEU A 146 4.68 7.87 6.63
N ILE A 147 5.03 7.12 5.57
CA ILE A 147 5.60 5.77 5.71
C ILE A 147 6.89 5.81 6.55
N LEU A 148 7.79 6.76 6.29
CA LEU A 148 9.03 6.92 7.02
C LEU A 148 8.79 7.28 8.49
N ALA A 149 7.76 8.07 8.81
CA ALA A 149 7.37 8.36 10.18
C ALA A 149 6.96 7.09 10.93
N PHE A 150 6.07 6.26 10.36
CA PHE A 150 5.71 4.96 10.96
C PHE A 150 6.92 4.03 11.11
N TYR A 151 7.81 4.01 10.11
CA TYR A 151 9.03 3.22 10.14
C TYR A 151 9.96 3.64 11.30
N ARG A 152 10.19 4.95 11.47
CA ARG A 152 11.02 5.50 12.57
C ARG A 152 10.39 5.27 13.94
N LEU A 153 9.07 5.35 14.04
CA LEU A 153 8.32 5.02 15.25
C LEU A 153 8.31 3.51 15.56
N GLY A 154 8.85 2.67 14.67
CA GLY A 154 8.86 1.22 14.83
C GLY A 154 7.47 0.59 14.80
N LYS A 155 6.49 1.25 14.19
CA LYS A 155 5.10 0.78 14.09
C LYS A 155 4.89 -0.13 12.89
N PRO A 156 3.93 -1.07 12.94
CA PRO A 156 3.57 -1.92 11.82
C PRO A 156 3.14 -1.11 10.58
N ILE A 157 3.62 -1.54 9.43
CA ILE A 157 3.31 -0.97 8.13
C ILE A 157 2.78 -2.10 7.25
N ALA A 158 1.48 -2.09 6.99
CA ALA A 158 0.84 -3.04 6.09
C ALA A 158 0.67 -2.42 4.69
N ALA A 159 0.79 -3.24 3.67
CA ALA A 159 0.52 -2.83 2.29
C ALA A 159 0.09 -4.04 1.45
N GLU A 160 -0.70 -3.79 0.42
CA GLU A 160 -1.22 -4.86 -0.42
C GLU A 160 -1.13 -4.51 -1.90
N CYS A 161 -0.88 -5.52 -2.74
CA CYS A 161 -0.88 -5.41 -4.19
C CYS A 161 0.03 -4.25 -4.66
N TYR A 162 -0.47 -3.32 -5.44
CA TYR A 162 0.26 -2.13 -5.86
C TYR A 162 0.52 -1.10 -4.74
N GLY A 163 -0.18 -1.17 -3.61
CA GLY A 163 0.16 -0.37 -2.43
C GLY A 163 1.56 -0.64 -1.89
N VAL A 164 2.09 -1.84 -2.11
CA VAL A 164 3.46 -2.22 -1.72
C VAL A 164 4.53 -1.42 -2.48
N ALA A 165 4.21 -0.91 -3.68
CA ALA A 165 5.12 -0.05 -4.45
C ALA A 165 5.51 1.21 -3.68
N CYS A 166 4.60 1.76 -2.87
CA CYS A 166 4.89 2.95 -2.06
C CYS A 166 6.04 2.70 -1.08
N LEU A 167 6.13 1.49 -0.53
CA LEU A 167 7.22 1.10 0.38
C LEU A 167 8.56 1.02 -0.34
N ALA A 168 8.57 0.56 -1.59
CA ALA A 168 9.79 0.42 -2.38
C ALA A 168 10.50 1.76 -2.60
N PHE A 169 9.72 2.84 -2.77
CA PHE A 169 10.23 4.18 -3.02
C PHE A 169 10.44 5.02 -1.77
N ALA A 170 9.98 4.60 -0.60
CA ALA A 170 10.32 5.21 0.67
C ALA A 170 11.78 4.89 1.03
N ARG A 171 12.62 5.92 1.13
CA ARG A 171 14.08 5.77 1.32
C ARG A 171 14.54 6.58 2.51
N GLU A 172 15.40 5.98 3.33
CA GLU A 172 16.06 6.71 4.41
C GLU A 172 17.15 7.65 3.88
N TYR A 173 17.26 8.82 4.51
CA TYR A 173 18.23 9.83 4.10
C TYR A 173 19.70 9.36 4.17
N TRP A 174 20.02 8.59 5.20
CA TRP A 174 21.40 8.20 5.51
C TRP A 174 21.94 7.15 4.56
N THR A 175 21.15 6.13 4.29
CA THR A 175 21.56 4.98 3.48
C THR A 175 21.23 5.14 2.02
N ARG A 176 20.26 5.99 1.69
CA ARG A 176 19.63 6.13 0.36
C ARG A 176 18.96 4.84 -0.13
N LYS A 177 18.92 3.81 0.71
CA LYS A 177 18.27 2.54 0.41
C LYS A 177 16.78 2.60 0.69
N SER A 178 16.00 1.77 -0.01
CA SER A 178 14.61 1.52 0.35
C SER A 178 14.54 0.98 1.78
N ILE A 179 13.47 1.33 2.50
CA ILE A 179 13.20 0.73 3.82
C ILE A 179 12.97 -0.77 3.75
N LEU A 180 12.71 -1.31 2.54
CA LEU A 180 12.57 -2.74 2.28
C LEU A 180 13.92 -3.46 2.14
N TRP A 181 15.06 -2.77 2.16
CA TRP A 181 16.37 -3.39 2.00
C TRP A 181 16.61 -4.48 3.05
N GLY A 182 16.95 -5.68 2.60
CA GLY A 182 17.15 -6.85 3.45
C GLY A 182 15.88 -7.53 3.95
N LYS A 183 14.70 -7.06 3.53
CA LYS A 183 13.39 -7.59 3.96
C LYS A 183 12.83 -8.64 3.01
N ARG A 184 11.91 -9.44 3.53
CA ARG A 184 11.08 -10.37 2.77
C ARG A 184 9.71 -9.75 2.58
N VAL A 185 9.32 -9.63 1.32
CA VAL A 185 8.06 -8.98 0.96
C VAL A 185 7.37 -9.73 -0.17
N THR A 186 6.09 -9.49 -0.30
CA THR A 186 5.29 -9.85 -1.48
C THR A 186 4.60 -8.61 -2.01
N GLY A 187 3.97 -8.72 -3.15
CA GLY A 187 3.19 -7.68 -3.81
C GLY A 187 2.68 -8.21 -5.13
N HIS A 188 2.03 -7.37 -5.93
CA HIS A 188 1.50 -7.76 -7.23
C HIS A 188 2.61 -8.36 -8.12
N PRO A 189 2.50 -9.66 -8.52
CA PRO A 189 3.56 -10.34 -9.25
C PRO A 189 3.46 -10.10 -10.76
N LEU A 190 4.57 -10.27 -11.45
CA LEU A 190 4.64 -10.18 -12.92
C LEU A 190 3.63 -11.09 -13.64
N GLU A 191 3.31 -12.24 -13.07
CA GLU A 191 2.34 -13.18 -13.67
C GLU A 191 0.93 -12.57 -13.80
N TYR A 192 0.57 -11.62 -12.94
CA TYR A 192 -0.73 -10.96 -12.93
C TYR A 192 -0.75 -9.67 -13.76
N ASP A 193 0.39 -9.27 -14.33
CA ASP A 193 0.47 -8.09 -15.16
C ASP A 193 -0.03 -8.35 -16.57
N TYR A 194 -0.60 -7.31 -17.20
CA TYR A 194 -0.91 -7.33 -18.63
C TYR A 194 0.36 -7.41 -19.44
N LYS A 195 0.34 -8.24 -20.51
CA LYS A 195 1.46 -8.42 -21.42
C LYS A 195 1.05 -7.95 -22.81
N ASP A 196 1.99 -7.34 -23.53
CA ASP A 196 1.74 -6.86 -24.89
C ASP A 196 1.86 -7.97 -25.94
N GLY A 197 2.42 -9.12 -25.58
CA GLY A 197 2.60 -10.26 -26.46
C GLY A 197 3.66 -10.05 -27.56
N THR A 198 4.42 -8.97 -27.50
CA THR A 198 5.42 -8.67 -28.53
C THR A 198 6.70 -9.48 -28.35
N GLY A 199 7.01 -9.87 -27.12
CA GLY A 199 8.27 -10.54 -26.77
C GLY A 199 9.52 -9.73 -27.11
N PHE A 200 9.43 -8.38 -27.17
CA PHE A 200 10.55 -7.54 -27.50
C PHE A 200 11.72 -7.76 -26.52
N LEU A 201 12.90 -8.00 -27.05
CA LEU A 201 14.08 -8.42 -26.29
C LEU A 201 13.89 -9.67 -25.43
N GLY A 202 12.93 -10.54 -25.82
CA GLY A 202 12.61 -11.78 -25.09
C GLY A 202 11.75 -11.57 -23.84
N VAL A 203 11.16 -10.40 -23.68
CA VAL A 203 10.30 -10.02 -22.56
C VAL A 203 9.00 -9.43 -23.09
N ASP A 204 7.88 -9.90 -22.58
CA ASP A 204 6.60 -9.21 -22.75
C ASP A 204 6.58 -8.00 -21.82
N PHE A 205 6.25 -6.84 -22.36
CA PHE A 205 6.09 -5.63 -21.58
C PHE A 205 4.75 -5.58 -20.87
N ASN A 206 4.75 -5.01 -19.68
CA ASN A 206 3.53 -4.73 -18.96
C ASN A 206 2.79 -3.57 -19.64
N MET A 207 1.59 -3.84 -20.11
CA MET A 207 0.67 -2.83 -20.67
C MET A 207 -0.27 -2.24 -19.61
N GLY A 208 -0.08 -2.63 -18.35
CA GLY A 208 -0.88 -2.14 -17.24
C GLY A 208 -0.47 -0.76 -16.73
N PRO A 209 -1.12 -0.28 -15.63
CA PRO A 209 -0.89 1.05 -15.09
C PRO A 209 0.55 1.37 -14.71
N PRO A 210 1.34 0.49 -14.04
CA PRO A 210 2.72 0.85 -13.81
C PRO A 210 3.49 0.80 -15.13
N PRO A 211 4.34 1.80 -15.38
CA PRO A 211 5.23 1.80 -16.54
C PRO A 211 6.34 0.75 -16.42
N TYR A 212 6.31 -0.04 -15.37
CA TYR A 212 7.25 -1.12 -15.05
C TYR A 212 6.54 -2.19 -14.21
N PRO A 213 6.92 -3.47 -14.31
CA PRO A 213 6.38 -4.51 -13.45
C PRO A 213 6.78 -4.29 -11.98
N LEU A 214 5.78 -4.32 -11.10
CA LEU A 214 6.00 -4.09 -9.66
C LEU A 214 6.99 -5.10 -9.05
N GLU A 215 6.90 -6.36 -9.46
CA GLU A 215 7.81 -7.39 -8.96
C GLU A 215 9.29 -7.01 -9.15
N PHE A 216 9.66 -6.42 -10.28
CA PHE A 216 11.05 -6.01 -10.52
C PHE A 216 11.47 -4.88 -9.60
N ILE A 217 10.58 -3.93 -9.33
CA ILE A 217 10.83 -2.84 -8.39
C ILE A 217 11.01 -3.37 -6.96
N LEU A 218 10.19 -4.34 -6.56
CA LEU A 218 10.31 -4.95 -5.24
C LEU A 218 11.59 -5.78 -5.10
N ARG A 219 11.98 -6.52 -6.14
CA ARG A 219 13.25 -7.27 -6.17
C ARG A 219 14.48 -6.35 -6.05
N ASP A 220 14.42 -5.18 -6.71
CA ASP A 220 15.45 -4.16 -6.57
C ASP A 220 15.45 -3.53 -5.16
N ALA A 221 14.29 -3.17 -4.65
CA ALA A 221 14.14 -2.50 -3.36
C ALA A 221 14.63 -3.34 -2.18
N VAL A 222 14.38 -4.66 -2.19
CA VAL A 222 14.85 -5.57 -1.12
C VAL A 222 16.35 -5.84 -1.19
N GLY A 223 16.98 -5.61 -2.33
CA GLY A 223 18.41 -5.83 -2.54
C GLY A 223 18.85 -7.29 -2.40
N PRO A 224 20.16 -7.55 -2.42
CA PRO A 224 20.70 -8.92 -2.44
C PRO A 224 20.50 -9.69 -1.12
N GLU A 225 20.22 -8.99 -0.02
CA GLU A 225 20.01 -9.59 1.30
C GLU A 225 18.53 -9.87 1.60
N GLY A 226 17.62 -9.29 0.81
CA GLY A 226 16.18 -9.47 0.93
C GLY A 226 15.63 -10.46 -0.09
N GLN A 227 14.31 -10.61 -0.10
CA GLN A 227 13.64 -11.51 -1.02
C GLN A 227 12.23 -11.04 -1.37
N PHE A 228 11.87 -11.03 -2.66
CA PHE A 228 10.50 -11.00 -3.11
C PHE A 228 9.94 -12.43 -3.14
N ILE A 229 8.76 -12.64 -2.52
CA ILE A 229 8.10 -13.94 -2.41
C ILE A 229 6.75 -13.86 -3.13
N GLY A 230 6.71 -14.29 -4.39
CA GLY A 230 5.51 -14.22 -5.22
C GLY A 230 4.46 -15.26 -4.85
N ASN A 231 4.87 -16.49 -4.50
CA ASN A 231 3.98 -17.64 -4.26
C ASN A 231 2.89 -17.76 -5.33
N VAL A 232 3.30 -17.62 -6.59
CA VAL A 232 2.40 -17.53 -7.73
C VAL A 232 1.63 -18.82 -7.90
N GLY A 233 0.38 -18.72 -8.32
CA GLY A 233 -0.46 -19.80 -8.80
C GLY A 233 -1.50 -20.32 -7.82
N ARG A 234 -1.21 -20.69 -6.58
CA ARG A 234 -2.17 -21.45 -5.78
C ARG A 234 -2.22 -21.13 -4.29
N THR A 235 -1.16 -20.61 -3.72
CA THR A 235 -1.08 -20.37 -2.29
C THR A 235 -1.30 -18.90 -1.99
N ILE A 236 -1.89 -18.61 -0.84
CA ILE A 236 -1.94 -17.27 -0.29
C ILE A 236 -0.51 -16.79 -0.07
N SER A 237 -0.22 -15.57 -0.50
CA SER A 237 1.05 -14.90 -0.26
C SER A 237 0.80 -13.64 0.56
N ALA A 238 0.96 -13.79 1.86
CA ALA A 238 1.01 -12.68 2.79
C ALA A 238 2.23 -12.90 3.69
N ILE A 239 3.09 -11.90 3.79
CA ILE A 239 4.41 -11.99 4.41
C ILE A 239 4.49 -11.01 5.57
N VAL A 240 5.02 -11.47 6.70
CA VAL A 240 5.45 -10.59 7.79
C VAL A 240 6.96 -10.67 7.92
N ASP A 241 7.61 -9.54 7.72
CA ASP A 241 9.00 -9.28 8.09
C ASP A 241 9.04 -7.91 8.77
N TYR A 242 8.80 -7.92 10.08
CA TYR A 242 8.55 -6.73 10.88
C TYR A 242 9.50 -5.57 10.56
N PRO A 243 9.02 -4.33 10.41
CA PRO A 243 7.66 -3.86 10.69
C PRO A 243 6.67 -4.06 9.52
N PHE A 244 7.06 -4.72 8.43
CA PHE A 244 6.24 -4.85 7.24
C PHE A 244 5.32 -6.06 7.28
N ILE A 245 4.06 -5.84 6.85
CA ILE A 245 3.06 -6.85 6.54
C ILE A 245 2.67 -6.62 5.09
N THR A 246 2.99 -7.53 4.18
CA THR A 246 2.70 -7.36 2.76
C THR A 246 1.81 -8.47 2.24
N GLY A 247 0.75 -8.10 1.50
CA GLY A 247 -0.16 -8.99 0.79
C GLY A 247 0.07 -8.90 -0.72
N ARG A 248 -0.03 -10.04 -1.42
CA ARG A 248 0.26 -10.12 -2.85
C ARG A 248 -0.83 -9.50 -3.71
N SER A 249 -2.09 -9.85 -3.43
CA SER A 249 -3.21 -9.51 -4.30
C SER A 249 -4.55 -9.68 -3.57
N THR A 250 -5.63 -9.41 -4.27
CA THR A 250 -7.00 -9.49 -3.78
C THR A 250 -7.31 -10.78 -3.00
N ALA A 251 -6.83 -11.93 -3.47
CA ALA A 251 -7.07 -13.22 -2.79
C ALA A 251 -6.38 -13.34 -1.42
N ASP A 252 -5.43 -12.45 -1.12
CA ASP A 252 -4.62 -12.48 0.11
C ASP A 252 -5.10 -11.45 1.16
N SER A 253 -6.11 -10.63 0.82
CA SER A 253 -6.54 -9.44 1.57
C SER A 253 -6.98 -9.76 3.00
N TYR A 254 -7.83 -10.75 3.20
CA TYR A 254 -8.23 -11.16 4.56
C TYR A 254 -7.04 -11.65 5.37
N LYS A 255 -6.13 -12.39 4.72
CA LYS A 255 -4.92 -12.88 5.39
C LYS A 255 -3.99 -11.75 5.81
N THR A 256 -3.87 -10.72 4.98
CA THR A 256 -3.11 -9.50 5.31
C THR A 256 -3.70 -8.82 6.56
N GLY A 257 -5.01 -8.67 6.62
CA GLY A 257 -5.70 -8.14 7.80
C GLY A 257 -5.51 -8.99 9.06
N GLU A 258 -5.66 -10.32 8.95
CA GLU A 258 -5.41 -11.25 10.06
C GLU A 258 -3.97 -11.15 10.60
N LEU A 259 -2.98 -11.04 9.70
CA LEU A 259 -1.58 -10.91 10.10
C LEU A 259 -1.31 -9.55 10.76
N LEU A 260 -1.95 -8.47 10.29
CA LEU A 260 -1.87 -7.17 10.96
C LEU A 260 -2.40 -7.26 12.39
N VAL A 261 -3.55 -7.91 12.61
CA VAL A 261 -4.09 -8.15 13.95
C VAL A 261 -3.10 -8.99 14.79
N GLN A 262 -2.54 -10.07 14.25
CA GLN A 262 -1.55 -10.88 14.96
C GLN A 262 -0.27 -10.13 15.31
N VAL A 263 0.20 -9.25 14.44
CA VAL A 263 1.35 -8.37 14.74
C VAL A 263 1.01 -7.45 15.91
N LEU A 264 -0.18 -6.85 15.91
CA LEU A 264 -0.61 -5.91 16.94
C LEU A 264 -0.97 -6.55 18.28
N GLU A 265 -1.55 -7.76 18.28
CA GLU A 265 -1.96 -8.44 19.51
C GLU A 265 -0.86 -9.32 20.10
N ASN A 266 -0.16 -10.06 19.25
CA ASN A 266 0.75 -11.13 19.66
C ASN A 266 2.23 -10.79 19.41
N GLY A 267 2.52 -9.62 18.84
CA GLY A 267 3.89 -9.23 18.51
C GLY A 267 4.54 -10.11 17.45
N LEU A 268 3.74 -10.66 16.52
CA LEU A 268 4.26 -11.48 15.43
C LEU A 268 5.32 -10.71 14.64
N LYS A 269 6.52 -11.30 14.46
CA LYS A 269 7.63 -10.64 13.75
C LYS A 269 7.97 -11.29 12.42
N ARG A 270 7.49 -12.51 12.18
CA ARG A 270 7.87 -13.31 11.02
C ARG A 270 6.74 -14.25 10.63
N TYR A 271 6.36 -14.25 9.32
CA TYR A 271 5.39 -15.17 8.76
C TYR A 271 5.59 -15.32 7.25
N GLY A 272 5.39 -16.53 6.72
CA GLY A 272 5.33 -16.80 5.27
C GLY A 272 6.70 -17.02 4.60
N TRP A 273 7.77 -17.07 5.40
CA TRP A 273 9.15 -17.28 4.90
C TRP A 273 10.08 -17.87 5.96
#